data_e63a791d79cf567e802b5a57765b8ee7
#
_entry.id   e63a791d79cf567e802b5a57765b8ee7
#
_cell.length_a   1.000
_cell.length_b   1.000
_cell.length_c   1.000
_cell.angle_alpha   90.00
_cell.angle_beta   90.00
_cell.angle_gamma   90.00
#
_symmetry.space_group_name_H-M   'P 1'
#
loop_
_entity.id
_entity.type
_entity.pdbx_description
1 polymer ?
#
loop_
_entity_poly.entity_id
_entity_poly.type
_entity_poly.pdbx_seq_one_letter_code
_entity_poly.pdbx_strand_id
1 'polypeptide(L)'
;MLSSLGIYVDKNLIKYAKLKKVKDSYKLESFNVEVFEDLNETLVKVINETNSQKIPICINISNELYNYFDVFSVLEKKDITKSLDIEFEMLCSDKCYDHTSLDSRYILRDNKNNPDKYKSIYISTNKNDVQNQIKALANYKLFSMTPVTTSITNLIENKEKENIAIINIETETKITTIIDGQIHRVDVLDAGMDEVVEKINRLEMSWKKAYDACKNITIYNNNETKSLDENENEYLDIVMPVLYKIANETKKIIGGYKEDIDKVYITGMGATINNVDIYFQEFLKHSKVEILKPFFVDPTSLNVQAKEYIEVNSAIALALDGVGCLNKDLNFAPFSKLNNLETIVNSKEDFDIKNWRQYIKGPYTIQEKVLLRAIVVFLIATIGYMGTSGVISKNIDRQIKNAEINIAETTNQIVSMDNQLSQIQSHTSTYATLIGSVDALNQAAIVSGQDRVIAKNAIPNLLNKIMFIIPQQVQITSIKNTDDKHIVIEAVSEKYEQLGYFMATIKSDNILKNIQSTSGTKSDSLVQITIEGDLPWEK
;
A
#
# COMPACT_ATOMS: atom_id res chain seq x y z
N MET A 1 32.70 0.54 -1.36
CA MET A 1 31.59 1.37 -1.87
C MET A 1 30.31 0.63 -1.58
N LEU A 2 29.38 1.26 -0.90
CA LEU A 2 28.10 0.65 -0.51
C LEU A 2 27.08 0.98 -1.60
N SER A 3 26.45 -0.04 -2.15
CA SER A 3 25.32 0.11 -3.10
C SER A 3 24.08 -0.57 -2.56
N SER A 4 22.90 -0.09 -2.94
CA SER A 4 21.61 -0.66 -2.55
C SER A 4 20.62 -0.57 -3.70
N LEU A 5 19.63 -1.46 -3.69
CA LEU A 5 18.48 -1.44 -4.59
C LEU A 5 17.22 -1.14 -3.75
N GLY A 6 16.56 -0.03 -4.06
CA GLY A 6 15.23 0.26 -3.53
C GLY A 6 14.17 -0.20 -4.51
N ILE A 7 13.18 -0.88 -4.01
CA ILE A 7 12.03 -1.39 -4.78
C ILE A 7 10.76 -0.88 -4.12
N TYR A 8 9.95 -0.17 -4.88
CA TYR A 8 8.62 0.25 -4.45
C TYR A 8 7.59 -0.53 -5.25
N VAL A 9 6.79 -1.32 -4.55
CA VAL A 9 5.70 -2.13 -5.13
C VAL A 9 4.38 -1.49 -4.78
N ASP A 10 3.57 -1.22 -5.80
CA ASP A 10 2.27 -0.61 -5.65
C ASP A 10 1.29 -1.19 -6.67
N LYS A 11 0.29 -1.93 -6.20
CA LYS A 11 -0.69 -2.68 -7.02
C LYS A 11 -0.03 -3.51 -8.12
N ASN A 12 -0.01 -3.02 -9.35
CA ASN A 12 0.55 -3.67 -10.54
C ASN A 12 1.80 -2.95 -11.10
N LEU A 13 2.39 -2.06 -10.29
CA LEU A 13 3.62 -1.32 -10.61
C LEU A 13 4.77 -1.69 -9.71
N ILE A 14 5.93 -1.83 -10.30
CA ILE A 14 7.21 -1.84 -9.61
C ILE A 14 8.02 -0.63 -10.08
N LYS A 15 8.42 0.20 -9.12
CA LYS A 15 9.41 1.25 -9.32
C LYS A 15 10.70 0.81 -8.63
N TYR A 16 11.82 0.96 -9.30
CA TYR A 16 13.09 0.59 -8.70
C TYR A 16 14.18 1.63 -8.96
N ALA A 17 15.09 1.73 -8.01
CA ALA A 17 16.23 2.62 -8.10
C ALA A 17 17.45 2.00 -7.42
N LYS A 18 18.58 2.01 -8.11
CA LYS A 18 19.87 1.58 -7.56
C LYS A 18 20.73 2.77 -7.22
N LEU A 19 21.08 2.86 -5.96
CA LEU A 19 21.97 3.90 -5.43
C LEU A 19 23.35 3.36 -5.08
N LYS A 20 24.32 4.23 -5.19
CA LYS A 20 25.70 4.00 -4.74
C LYS A 20 26.16 5.16 -3.88
N LYS A 21 26.65 4.85 -2.69
CA LYS A 21 27.30 5.84 -1.82
C LYS A 21 28.73 6.09 -2.27
N VAL A 22 29.05 7.35 -2.55
CA VAL A 22 30.38 7.80 -2.98
C VAL A 22 30.85 8.89 -2.02
N LYS A 23 31.69 8.51 -1.05
CA LYS A 23 32.06 9.37 0.09
C LYS A 23 30.84 9.86 0.85
N ASP A 24 30.60 11.15 0.88
CA ASP A 24 29.47 11.79 1.59
C ASP A 24 28.28 12.10 0.68
N SER A 25 28.31 11.65 -0.58
CA SER A 25 27.24 11.86 -1.55
C SER A 25 26.67 10.54 -2.03
N TYR A 26 25.51 10.60 -2.70
CA TYR A 26 24.84 9.46 -3.31
C TYR A 26 24.79 9.64 -4.82
N LYS A 27 24.93 8.55 -5.56
CA LYS A 27 24.79 8.54 -7.01
C LYS A 27 23.69 7.56 -7.41
N LEU A 28 22.76 8.03 -8.22
CA LEU A 28 21.73 7.21 -8.84
C LEU A 28 22.37 6.50 -10.06
N GLU A 29 22.42 5.15 -10.04
CA GLU A 29 23.08 4.35 -11.10
C GLU A 29 22.10 3.88 -12.15
N SER A 30 20.94 3.37 -11.74
CA SER A 30 19.88 2.90 -12.62
C SER A 30 18.53 3.02 -11.94
N PHE A 31 17.48 3.22 -12.71
CA PHE A 31 16.10 3.29 -12.23
C PHE A 31 15.15 3.04 -13.39
N ASN A 32 13.96 2.55 -13.08
CA ASN A 32 12.89 2.39 -14.06
C ASN A 32 11.55 2.11 -13.35
N VAL A 33 10.49 2.06 -14.13
CA VAL A 33 9.13 1.67 -13.74
C VAL A 33 8.67 0.53 -14.63
N GLU A 34 8.14 -0.53 -14.03
CA GLU A 34 7.60 -1.68 -14.74
C GLU A 34 6.19 -2.01 -14.28
N VAL A 35 5.33 -2.32 -15.23
CA VAL A 35 4.02 -2.91 -14.99
C VAL A 35 4.20 -4.42 -14.90
N PHE A 36 3.62 -5.05 -13.89
CA PHE A 36 3.74 -6.49 -13.69
C PHE A 36 2.38 -7.20 -13.66
N GLU A 37 2.37 -8.43 -14.12
CA GLU A 37 1.28 -9.39 -13.95
C GLU A 37 1.64 -10.39 -12.84
N ASP A 38 2.91 -10.85 -12.80
CA ASP A 38 3.48 -11.65 -11.72
C ASP A 38 4.58 -10.87 -11.00
N LEU A 39 4.36 -10.64 -9.70
CA LEU A 39 5.30 -9.89 -8.85
C LEU A 39 6.64 -10.61 -8.73
N ASN A 40 6.64 -11.93 -8.54
CA ASN A 40 7.86 -12.69 -8.28
C ASN A 40 8.77 -12.73 -9.52
N GLU A 41 8.19 -12.97 -10.68
CA GLU A 41 8.94 -12.97 -11.96
C GLU A 41 9.54 -11.59 -12.23
N THR A 42 8.77 -10.53 -12.01
CA THR A 42 9.24 -9.16 -12.24
C THR A 42 10.30 -8.74 -11.23
N LEU A 43 10.19 -9.14 -9.96
CA LEU A 43 11.24 -8.90 -8.96
C LEU A 43 12.56 -9.57 -9.37
N VAL A 44 12.51 -10.83 -9.80
CA VAL A 44 13.70 -11.56 -10.30
C VAL A 44 14.30 -10.84 -11.51
N LYS A 45 13.48 -10.40 -12.47
CA LYS A 45 13.89 -9.63 -13.63
C LYS A 45 14.62 -8.36 -13.23
N VAL A 46 14.00 -7.52 -12.39
CA VAL A 46 14.56 -6.25 -11.90
C VAL A 46 15.91 -6.44 -11.20
N ILE A 47 16.00 -7.44 -10.31
CA ILE A 47 17.24 -7.74 -9.57
C ILE A 47 18.35 -8.19 -10.53
N ASN A 48 18.03 -8.95 -11.57
CA ASN A 48 18.99 -9.39 -12.56
C ASN A 48 19.44 -8.25 -13.48
N GLU A 49 18.53 -7.46 -14.02
CA GLU A 49 18.84 -6.33 -14.91
C GLU A 49 19.69 -5.27 -14.21
N THR A 50 19.44 -5.02 -12.93
CA THR A 50 20.23 -4.07 -12.13
C THR A 50 21.53 -4.67 -11.58
N ASN A 51 21.81 -5.96 -11.81
CA ASN A 51 22.92 -6.70 -11.21
C ASN A 51 22.97 -6.52 -9.68
N SER A 52 21.83 -6.77 -9.02
CA SER A 52 21.63 -6.47 -7.60
C SER A 52 21.53 -7.71 -6.70
N GLN A 53 21.89 -8.90 -7.19
CA GLN A 53 21.74 -10.19 -6.46
C GLN A 53 22.53 -10.22 -5.13
N LYS A 54 23.62 -9.45 -5.02
CA LYS A 54 24.53 -9.45 -3.87
C LYS A 54 24.48 -8.19 -3.02
N ILE A 55 23.72 -7.18 -3.42
CA ILE A 55 23.62 -5.92 -2.70
C ILE A 55 22.36 -5.89 -1.81
N PRO A 56 22.30 -5.01 -0.80
CA PRO A 56 21.11 -4.80 0.00
C PRO A 56 19.90 -4.43 -0.86
N ILE A 57 18.78 -5.10 -0.63
CA ILE A 57 17.49 -4.80 -1.22
C ILE A 57 16.59 -4.20 -0.14
N CYS A 58 16.01 -3.06 -0.44
CA CYS A 58 15.10 -2.32 0.42
C CYS A 58 13.75 -2.21 -0.28
N ILE A 59 12.68 -2.60 0.39
CA ILE A 59 11.33 -2.64 -0.18
C ILE A 59 10.35 -1.92 0.74
N ASN A 60 9.25 -1.40 0.19
CA ASN A 60 8.16 -0.87 1.01
C ASN A 60 7.34 -1.99 1.66
N ILE A 61 6.69 -1.66 2.76
CA ILE A 61 5.56 -2.44 3.27
C ILE A 61 4.29 -2.03 2.51
N SER A 62 3.26 -2.88 2.53
CA SER A 62 1.97 -2.65 1.89
C SER A 62 0.89 -2.41 2.94
N ASN A 63 -0.20 -1.74 2.59
CA ASN A 63 -1.40 -1.58 3.41
C ASN A 63 -1.09 -1.04 4.82
N GLU A 64 -0.29 0.04 4.90
CA GLU A 64 0.09 0.64 6.17
C GLU A 64 -1.10 1.32 6.85
N LEU A 65 -1.28 1.04 8.13
CA LEU A 65 -2.21 1.72 9.01
C LEU A 65 -1.43 2.60 9.98
N TYR A 66 -1.79 3.87 10.06
CA TYR A 66 -1.16 4.86 10.94
C TYR A 66 -2.06 5.18 12.11
N ASN A 67 -1.54 5.00 13.32
CA ASN A 67 -2.25 5.33 14.56
C ASN A 67 -1.35 6.21 15.43
N TYR A 68 -1.97 7.01 16.29
CA TYR A 68 -1.28 8.03 17.08
C TYR A 68 -1.69 7.86 18.52
N PHE A 69 -0.70 7.67 19.42
CA PHE A 69 -0.92 7.49 20.84
C PHE A 69 -0.03 8.44 21.63
N ASP A 70 -0.51 8.86 22.79
CA ASP A 70 0.27 9.61 23.75
C ASP A 70 0.77 8.66 24.85
N VAL A 71 2.09 8.64 25.08
CA VAL A 71 2.72 7.74 26.05
C VAL A 71 3.51 8.57 27.06
N PHE A 72 3.46 8.22 28.34
CA PHE A 72 4.21 8.94 29.37
C PHE A 72 5.72 8.82 29.16
N SER A 73 6.43 9.96 29.18
CA SER A 73 7.88 10.05 28.96
C SER A 73 8.71 9.41 30.08
N VAL A 74 8.13 9.20 31.25
CA VAL A 74 8.75 8.58 32.43
C VAL A 74 8.89 7.04 32.26
N LEU A 75 8.21 6.42 31.32
CA LEU A 75 8.23 4.97 31.10
C LEU A 75 9.54 4.52 30.46
N GLU A 76 10.03 3.36 30.86
CA GLU A 76 11.14 2.69 30.17
C GLU A 76 10.71 2.20 28.78
N LYS A 77 11.65 2.07 27.84
CA LYS A 77 11.37 1.64 26.44
C LYS A 77 10.51 0.35 26.37
N LYS A 78 10.72 -0.60 27.28
CA LYS A 78 9.97 -1.85 27.34
C LYS A 78 8.50 -1.65 27.75
N ASP A 79 8.26 -0.73 28.67
CA ASP A 79 6.92 -0.46 29.18
C ASP A 79 6.15 0.46 28.21
N ILE A 80 6.86 1.34 27.50
CA ILE A 80 6.31 2.09 26.37
C ILE A 80 5.78 1.13 25.31
N THR A 81 6.57 0.12 24.91
CA THR A 81 6.13 -0.88 23.92
C THR A 81 4.86 -1.58 24.36
N LYS A 82 4.82 -2.06 25.61
CA LYS A 82 3.63 -2.73 26.14
C LYS A 82 2.40 -1.82 26.21
N SER A 83 2.61 -0.56 26.63
CA SER A 83 1.51 0.43 26.69
C SER A 83 0.93 0.68 25.31
N LEU A 84 1.78 0.85 24.29
CA LEU A 84 1.37 1.04 22.92
C LEU A 84 0.66 -0.18 22.34
N ASP A 85 1.14 -1.39 22.64
CA ASP A 85 0.52 -2.64 22.18
C ASP A 85 -0.90 -2.78 22.78
N ILE A 86 -1.09 -2.45 24.06
CA ILE A 86 -2.40 -2.49 24.73
C ILE A 86 -3.35 -1.44 24.11
N GLU A 87 -2.89 -0.20 23.93
CA GLU A 87 -3.68 0.88 23.29
C GLU A 87 -4.09 0.47 21.87
N PHE A 88 -3.18 -0.16 21.13
CA PHE A 88 -3.45 -0.61 19.79
C PHE A 88 -4.42 -1.81 19.76
N GLU A 89 -4.30 -2.76 20.70
CA GLU A 89 -5.25 -3.86 20.85
C GLU A 89 -6.67 -3.36 21.14
N MET A 90 -6.80 -2.37 22.04
CA MET A 90 -8.09 -1.73 22.32
C MET A 90 -8.65 -1.05 21.08
N LEU A 91 -7.83 -0.30 20.33
CA LEU A 91 -8.24 0.35 19.10
C LEU A 91 -8.69 -0.65 18.02
N CYS A 92 -7.99 -1.78 17.89
CA CYS A 92 -8.36 -2.85 16.96
C CYS A 92 -9.69 -3.48 17.35
N SER A 93 -9.92 -3.70 18.65
CA SER A 93 -11.18 -4.24 19.17
C SER A 93 -12.35 -3.30 18.84
N ASP A 94 -12.18 -1.99 19.04
CA ASP A 94 -13.19 -0.98 18.73
C ASP A 94 -13.52 -0.92 17.22
N LYS A 95 -12.51 -1.15 16.36
CA LYS A 95 -12.66 -1.14 14.90
C LYS A 95 -12.96 -2.51 14.30
N CYS A 96 -13.14 -3.54 15.12
CA CYS A 96 -13.34 -4.94 14.69
C CYS A 96 -12.18 -5.48 13.81
N TYR A 97 -10.95 -5.05 14.06
CA TYR A 97 -9.75 -5.60 13.42
C TYR A 97 -9.13 -6.71 14.27
N ASP A 98 -8.59 -7.72 13.61
CA ASP A 98 -7.79 -8.74 14.28
C ASP A 98 -6.35 -8.24 14.47
N HIS A 99 -6.02 -7.76 15.69
CA HIS A 99 -4.69 -7.26 16.02
C HIS A 99 -3.60 -8.33 15.88
N THR A 100 -3.93 -9.63 16.04
CA THR A 100 -2.96 -10.72 15.94
C THR A 100 -2.45 -10.93 14.52
N SER A 101 -3.24 -10.52 13.52
CA SER A 101 -2.88 -10.56 12.11
C SER A 101 -1.95 -9.42 11.67
N LEU A 102 -1.73 -8.43 12.53
CA LEU A 102 -0.95 -7.24 12.22
C LEU A 102 0.46 -7.32 12.83
N ASP A 103 1.48 -6.94 12.05
CA ASP A 103 2.83 -6.60 12.53
C ASP A 103 2.91 -5.08 12.70
N SER A 104 3.63 -4.61 13.71
CA SER A 104 3.63 -3.19 14.05
C SER A 104 5.02 -2.69 14.47
N ARG A 105 5.26 -1.41 14.19
CA ARG A 105 6.44 -0.65 14.59
C ARG A 105 6.01 0.74 15.01
N TYR A 106 6.83 1.43 15.79
CA TYR A 106 6.53 2.79 16.19
C TYR A 106 7.79 3.66 16.27
N ILE A 107 7.58 4.94 16.14
CA ILE A 107 8.54 5.98 16.50
C ILE A 107 7.94 6.92 17.54
N LEU A 108 8.79 7.41 18.43
CA LEU A 108 8.43 8.41 19.43
C LEU A 108 8.92 9.78 18.99
N ARG A 109 8.15 10.80 19.32
CA ARG A 109 8.54 12.18 19.14
C ARG A 109 8.19 12.99 20.40
N ASP A 110 8.94 14.05 20.62
CA ASP A 110 8.69 14.95 21.71
C ASP A 110 7.33 15.68 21.55
N ASN A 111 6.63 15.82 22.65
CA ASN A 111 5.39 16.59 22.69
C ASN A 111 5.65 17.95 23.34
N LYS A 112 5.87 18.99 22.52
CA LYS A 112 6.14 20.34 23.01
C LYS A 112 5.02 20.91 23.87
N ASN A 113 3.77 20.48 23.66
CA ASN A 113 2.61 20.94 24.41
C ASN A 113 2.47 20.21 25.76
N ASN A 114 3.07 19.04 25.92
CA ASN A 114 3.05 18.26 27.15
C ASN A 114 4.37 17.47 27.27
N PRO A 115 5.39 18.02 27.95
CA PRO A 115 6.71 17.39 28.10
C PRO A 115 6.68 16.04 28.84
N ASP A 116 5.63 15.78 29.63
CA ASP A 116 5.47 14.53 30.36
C ASP A 116 5.01 13.37 29.45
N LYS A 117 4.73 13.64 28.17
CA LYS A 117 4.26 12.65 27.22
C LYS A 117 5.03 12.74 25.90
N TYR A 118 5.40 11.57 25.38
CA TYR A 118 5.77 11.42 23.98
C TYR A 118 4.50 11.23 23.14
N LYS A 119 4.56 11.68 21.90
CA LYS A 119 3.61 11.26 20.87
C LYS A 119 4.21 10.14 20.06
N SER A 120 3.50 9.04 19.88
CA SER A 120 3.94 7.96 19.03
C SER A 120 3.23 7.98 17.68
N ILE A 121 3.97 7.63 16.64
CA ILE A 121 3.40 7.23 15.36
C ILE A 121 3.55 5.71 15.32
N TYR A 122 2.42 5.03 15.43
CA TYR A 122 2.33 3.58 15.45
C TYR A 122 1.88 3.08 14.08
N ILE A 123 2.74 2.35 13.42
CA ILE A 123 2.54 1.88 12.05
C ILE A 123 2.35 0.38 12.07
N SER A 124 1.27 -0.09 11.48
CA SER A 124 0.96 -1.51 11.39
C SER A 124 0.63 -1.92 9.96
N THR A 125 0.90 -3.18 9.64
CA THR A 125 0.62 -3.80 8.35
C THR A 125 0.28 -5.27 8.55
N ASN A 126 -0.30 -5.91 7.54
CA ASN A 126 -0.69 -7.32 7.60
C ASN A 126 0.56 -8.22 7.63
N LYS A 127 0.62 -9.14 8.60
CA LYS A 127 1.72 -10.13 8.74
C LYS A 127 1.87 -11.00 7.50
N ASN A 128 0.77 -11.37 6.85
CA ASN A 128 0.82 -12.20 5.66
C ASN A 128 1.47 -11.47 4.50
N ASP A 129 1.20 -10.17 4.33
CA ASP A 129 1.81 -9.36 3.28
C ASP A 129 3.33 -9.26 3.49
N VAL A 130 3.75 -8.98 4.73
CA VAL A 130 5.17 -8.97 5.11
C VAL A 130 5.84 -10.33 4.83
N GLN A 131 5.20 -11.43 5.23
CA GLN A 131 5.74 -12.78 5.02
C GLN A 131 5.83 -13.15 3.54
N ASN A 132 4.84 -12.76 2.73
CA ASN A 132 4.86 -13.02 1.29
C ASN A 132 6.00 -12.27 0.60
N GLN A 133 6.24 -11.01 0.97
CA GLN A 133 7.37 -10.24 0.46
C GLN A 133 8.72 -10.83 0.90
N ILE A 134 8.84 -11.28 2.16
CA ILE A 134 10.04 -11.98 2.64
C ILE A 134 10.28 -13.25 1.86
N LYS A 135 9.23 -14.05 1.57
CA LYS A 135 9.34 -15.29 0.76
C LYS A 135 9.78 -14.98 -0.66
N ALA A 136 9.21 -13.95 -1.29
CA ALA A 136 9.57 -13.52 -2.64
C ALA A 136 11.06 -13.13 -2.76
N LEU A 137 11.63 -12.58 -1.70
CA LEU A 137 13.02 -12.11 -1.64
C LEU A 137 13.95 -13.03 -0.85
N ALA A 138 13.52 -14.27 -0.51
CA ALA A 138 14.28 -15.19 0.35
C ALA A 138 15.68 -15.55 -0.18
N ASN A 139 15.86 -15.55 -1.51
CA ASN A 139 17.14 -15.86 -2.17
C ASN A 139 18.05 -14.64 -2.31
N TYR A 140 17.62 -13.47 -1.85
CA TYR A 140 18.33 -12.21 -2.01
C TYR A 140 18.63 -11.57 -0.65
N LYS A 141 19.47 -10.56 -0.63
CA LYS A 141 19.83 -9.84 0.59
C LYS A 141 18.75 -8.78 0.94
N LEU A 142 17.60 -9.22 1.43
CA LEU A 142 16.59 -8.31 1.97
C LEU A 142 17.17 -7.59 3.20
N PHE A 143 17.29 -6.28 3.12
CA PHE A 143 17.90 -5.44 4.15
C PHE A 143 16.88 -4.66 4.97
N SER A 144 15.92 -4.03 4.31
CA SER A 144 14.85 -3.29 4.97
C SER A 144 13.51 -3.46 4.28
N MET A 145 12.47 -3.40 5.11
CA MET A 145 11.07 -3.28 4.71
C MET A 145 10.48 -2.12 5.52
N THR A 146 10.29 -0.98 4.88
CA THR A 146 9.95 0.28 5.57
C THR A 146 8.76 0.98 4.93
N PRO A 147 7.99 1.77 5.71
CA PRO A 147 6.98 2.65 5.13
C PRO A 147 7.65 3.72 4.25
N VAL A 148 7.21 3.84 3.01
CA VAL A 148 7.79 4.84 2.09
C VAL A 148 7.61 6.26 2.60
N THR A 149 6.53 6.55 3.31
CA THR A 149 6.23 7.85 3.92
C THR A 149 7.31 8.35 4.88
N THR A 150 8.02 7.43 5.51
CA THR A 150 9.15 7.78 6.39
C THR A 150 10.46 7.88 5.63
N SER A 151 10.73 6.95 4.73
CA SER A 151 11.96 6.94 3.92
C SER A 151 12.03 8.15 2.98
N ILE A 152 10.90 8.61 2.43
CA ILE A 152 10.83 9.74 1.49
C ILE A 152 11.32 11.06 2.10
N THR A 153 11.24 11.20 3.41
CA THR A 153 11.77 12.38 4.12
C THR A 153 13.29 12.52 3.98
N ASN A 154 14.00 11.45 3.66
CA ASN A 154 15.45 11.45 3.45
C ASN A 154 15.86 12.01 2.07
N LEU A 155 14.91 12.33 1.20
CA LEU A 155 15.17 13.01 -0.07
C LEU A 155 15.36 14.52 0.09
N ILE A 156 15.03 15.07 1.28
CA ILE A 156 15.05 16.50 1.56
C ILE A 156 16.29 16.83 2.39
N GLU A 157 17.03 17.82 1.94
CA GLU A 157 18.11 18.42 2.70
C GLU A 157 17.57 19.45 3.71
N ASN A 158 18.22 19.57 4.87
CA ASN A 158 17.91 20.61 5.88
C ASN A 158 16.46 20.60 6.42
N LYS A 159 15.81 19.43 6.45
CA LYS A 159 14.44 19.26 6.97
C LYS A 159 14.24 19.75 8.42
N GLU A 160 15.31 19.97 9.17
CA GLU A 160 15.25 20.44 10.56
C GLU A 160 14.94 21.95 10.70
N LYS A 161 15.01 22.70 9.61
CA LYS A 161 14.87 24.16 9.61
C LYS A 161 13.52 24.66 9.14
N GLU A 162 12.73 23.81 8.52
CA GLU A 162 11.45 24.16 7.89
C GLU A 162 10.37 23.16 8.28
N ASN A 163 9.15 23.63 8.44
CA ASN A 163 7.99 22.76 8.55
C ASN A 163 7.52 22.41 7.14
N ILE A 164 7.45 21.12 6.85
CA ILE A 164 7.30 20.62 5.49
C ILE A 164 6.09 19.68 5.41
N ALA A 165 5.31 19.81 4.35
CA ALA A 165 4.33 18.79 3.95
C ALA A 165 4.79 18.11 2.65
N ILE A 166 4.82 16.79 2.63
CA ILE A 166 5.15 15.98 1.45
C ILE A 166 3.87 15.28 1.00
N ILE A 167 3.40 15.61 -0.18
CA ILE A 167 2.24 14.99 -0.82
C ILE A 167 2.77 13.94 -1.78
N ASN A 168 2.74 12.68 -1.38
CA ASN A 168 3.13 11.55 -2.21
C ASN A 168 1.89 10.99 -2.92
N ILE A 169 1.72 11.33 -4.20
CA ILE A 169 0.57 10.96 -5.03
C ILE A 169 0.95 9.73 -5.84
N GLU A 170 0.70 8.56 -5.29
CA GLU A 170 0.84 7.26 -5.95
C GLU A 170 -0.56 6.67 -6.26
N THR A 171 -0.76 5.37 -6.24
CA THR A 171 -2.11 4.77 -6.33
C THR A 171 -3.01 5.29 -5.21
N GLU A 172 -2.48 5.42 -4.01
CA GLU A 172 -3.04 6.18 -2.91
C GLU A 172 -2.23 7.45 -2.67
N THR A 173 -2.85 8.48 -2.13
CA THR A 173 -2.13 9.70 -1.74
C THR A 173 -1.85 9.68 -0.25
N LYS A 174 -0.59 9.87 0.11
CA LYS A 174 -0.13 9.97 1.50
C LYS A 174 0.52 11.31 1.73
N ILE A 175 0.09 12.02 2.78
CA ILE A 175 0.63 13.32 3.15
C ILE A 175 1.46 13.15 4.42
N THR A 176 2.77 13.35 4.31
CA THR A 176 3.68 13.31 5.46
C THR A 176 4.01 14.72 5.88
N THR A 177 3.63 15.08 7.11
CA THR A 177 3.94 16.39 7.68
C THR A 177 5.14 16.27 8.61
N ILE A 178 6.12 17.13 8.41
CA ILE A 178 7.36 17.25 9.20
C ILE A 178 7.30 18.60 9.91
N ILE A 179 7.44 18.59 11.24
CA ILE A 179 7.52 19.78 12.07
C ILE A 179 8.77 19.66 12.93
N ASP A 180 9.59 20.71 12.99
CA ASP A 180 10.86 20.70 13.71
C ASP A 180 11.79 19.52 13.35
N GLY A 181 11.81 19.13 12.08
CA GLY A 181 12.63 18.03 11.60
C GLY A 181 12.12 16.62 11.91
N GLN A 182 11.03 16.48 12.63
CA GLN A 182 10.42 15.21 13.00
C GLN A 182 9.12 14.97 12.24
N ILE A 183 8.86 13.72 11.86
CA ILE A 183 7.58 13.37 11.26
C ILE A 183 6.50 13.62 12.29
N HIS A 184 5.60 14.55 11.99
CA HIS A 184 4.50 14.93 12.87
C HIS A 184 3.30 14.02 12.68
N ARG A 185 2.92 13.79 11.43
CA ARG A 185 1.75 13.00 11.07
C ARG A 185 1.87 12.49 9.63
N VAL A 186 1.23 11.37 9.38
CA VAL A 186 0.97 10.84 8.04
C VAL A 186 -0.53 10.71 7.87
N ASP A 187 -1.08 11.37 6.89
CA ASP A 187 -2.49 11.28 6.53
C ASP A 187 -2.62 10.51 5.22
N VAL A 188 -3.47 9.49 5.20
CA VAL A 188 -3.77 8.69 4.00
C VAL A 188 -5.09 9.19 3.44
N LEU A 189 -5.11 9.58 2.17
CA LEU A 189 -6.31 10.05 1.50
C LEU A 189 -6.97 8.91 0.73
N ASP A 190 -8.29 8.89 0.76
CA ASP A 190 -9.11 8.04 -0.09
C ASP A 190 -9.22 8.67 -1.50
N ALA A 191 -8.08 8.98 -2.09
CA ALA A 191 -7.92 9.49 -3.45
C ALA A 191 -6.47 9.29 -3.88
N GLY A 192 -6.26 8.89 -5.12
CA GLY A 192 -4.93 8.73 -5.69
C GLY A 192 -5.00 8.46 -7.19
N MET A 193 -3.84 8.19 -7.79
CA MET A 193 -3.75 7.95 -9.23
C MET A 193 -4.35 6.61 -9.66
N ASP A 194 -4.67 5.70 -8.73
CA ASP A 194 -5.32 4.45 -9.04
C ASP A 194 -6.64 4.66 -9.81
N GLU A 195 -7.50 5.54 -9.29
CA GLU A 195 -8.78 5.87 -9.93
C GLU A 195 -8.59 6.41 -11.35
N VAL A 196 -7.54 7.20 -11.56
CA VAL A 196 -7.19 7.78 -12.88
C VAL A 196 -6.72 6.68 -13.82
N VAL A 197 -5.72 5.89 -13.38
CA VAL A 197 -5.12 4.82 -14.19
C VAL A 197 -6.15 3.76 -14.56
N GLU A 198 -7.02 3.36 -13.62
CA GLU A 198 -8.09 2.40 -13.91
C GLU A 198 -9.07 2.92 -14.97
N LYS A 199 -9.48 4.19 -14.89
CA LYS A 199 -10.37 4.79 -15.86
C LYS A 199 -9.72 4.87 -17.25
N ILE A 200 -8.46 5.30 -17.33
CA ILE A 200 -7.71 5.34 -18.59
C ILE A 200 -7.47 3.93 -19.13
N ASN A 201 -7.13 2.95 -18.26
CA ASN A 201 -6.95 1.57 -18.69
C ASN A 201 -8.21 0.96 -19.30
N ARG A 202 -9.41 1.35 -18.82
CA ARG A 202 -10.69 0.92 -19.45
C ARG A 202 -10.86 1.45 -20.85
N LEU A 203 -10.27 2.60 -21.17
CA LEU A 203 -10.29 3.20 -22.51
C LEU A 203 -9.19 2.61 -23.40
N GLU A 204 -7.97 2.52 -22.88
CA GLU A 204 -6.78 2.10 -23.61
C GLU A 204 -6.60 0.58 -23.68
N MET A 205 -7.31 -0.19 -22.85
CA MET A 205 -7.20 -1.64 -22.71
C MET A 205 -5.74 -2.12 -22.46
N SER A 206 -4.92 -1.27 -21.82
CA SER A 206 -3.51 -1.53 -21.53
C SER A 206 -3.02 -0.72 -20.35
N TRP A 207 -2.60 -1.39 -19.29
CA TRP A 207 -2.02 -0.75 -18.10
C TRP A 207 -0.82 0.11 -18.44
N LYS A 208 0.08 -0.37 -19.30
CA LYS A 208 1.27 0.37 -19.71
C LYS A 208 0.89 1.68 -20.39
N LYS A 209 -0.05 1.64 -21.35
CA LYS A 209 -0.51 2.86 -22.02
C LYS A 209 -1.19 3.82 -21.05
N ALA A 210 -1.98 3.32 -20.11
CA ALA A 210 -2.63 4.16 -19.10
C ALA A 210 -1.61 4.90 -18.24
N TYR A 211 -0.54 4.23 -17.83
CA TYR A 211 0.57 4.88 -17.11
C TYR A 211 1.31 5.91 -17.94
N ASP A 212 1.64 5.58 -19.19
CA ASP A 212 2.33 6.50 -20.09
C ASP A 212 1.46 7.73 -20.42
N ALA A 213 0.15 7.54 -20.53
CA ALA A 213 -0.81 8.64 -20.71
C ALA A 213 -0.80 9.61 -19.51
N CYS A 214 -0.78 9.10 -18.28
CA CYS A 214 -0.71 9.95 -17.07
C CYS A 214 0.47 10.91 -17.07
N LYS A 215 1.62 10.51 -17.63
CA LYS A 215 2.85 11.34 -17.67
C LYS A 215 2.76 12.51 -18.66
N ASN A 216 1.88 12.40 -19.65
CA ASN A 216 1.75 13.37 -20.74
C ASN A 216 0.64 14.40 -20.50
N ILE A 217 -0.13 14.25 -19.42
CA ILE A 217 -1.21 15.17 -19.08
C ILE A 217 -0.63 16.52 -18.67
N THR A 218 -1.23 17.59 -19.16
CA THR A 218 -0.91 18.97 -18.81
C THR A 218 -2.14 19.65 -18.22
N ILE A 219 -2.05 20.14 -16.98
CA ILE A 219 -3.18 20.78 -16.28
C ILE A 219 -3.26 22.27 -16.63
N TYR A 220 -2.12 22.94 -16.63
CA TYR A 220 -1.97 24.36 -16.91
C TYR A 220 -1.07 24.57 -18.12
N ASN A 221 -1.42 25.52 -18.95
CA ASN A 221 -0.53 26.04 -19.98
C ASN A 221 -0.06 27.44 -19.57
N ASN A 222 1.24 27.59 -19.29
CA ASN A 222 1.86 28.87 -18.93
C ASN A 222 1.85 29.87 -20.09
N ASN A 223 1.56 29.44 -21.32
CA ASN A 223 1.41 30.32 -22.48
C ASN A 223 -0.07 30.67 -22.65
N GLU A 224 -0.50 31.82 -22.18
CA GLU A 224 -1.85 32.36 -22.28
C GLU A 224 -2.42 32.38 -23.71
N THR A 225 -1.60 32.06 -24.72
CA THR A 225 -1.93 32.14 -26.15
C THR A 225 -2.04 30.80 -26.87
N LYS A 226 -1.68 29.68 -26.26
CA LYS A 226 -1.84 28.35 -26.88
C LYS A 226 -2.95 27.58 -26.18
N SER A 227 -4.00 27.24 -26.92
CA SER A 227 -4.88 26.14 -26.50
C SER A 227 -4.06 24.87 -26.32
N LEU A 228 -4.31 24.10 -25.25
CA LEU A 228 -3.77 22.76 -25.11
C LEU A 228 -4.13 21.94 -26.35
N ASP A 229 -3.19 21.16 -26.87
CA ASP A 229 -3.48 20.24 -27.97
C ASP A 229 -4.57 19.25 -27.53
N GLU A 230 -5.39 18.76 -28.47
CA GLU A 230 -6.46 17.80 -28.17
C GLU A 230 -5.91 16.57 -27.42
N ASN A 231 -4.72 16.10 -27.78
CA ASN A 231 -4.05 14.97 -27.13
C ASN A 231 -3.60 15.27 -25.68
N GLU A 232 -3.31 16.51 -25.34
CA GLU A 232 -2.94 16.93 -23.97
C GLU A 232 -4.16 17.06 -23.07
N ASN A 233 -5.36 17.15 -23.65
CA ASN A 233 -6.63 17.31 -22.96
C ASN A 233 -7.44 16.02 -22.83
N GLU A 234 -7.07 14.94 -23.53
CA GLU A 234 -7.89 13.73 -23.69
C GLU A 234 -8.33 13.12 -22.35
N TYR A 235 -7.47 13.17 -21.32
CA TYR A 235 -7.78 12.58 -20.01
C TYR A 235 -7.97 13.62 -18.90
N LEU A 236 -8.08 14.89 -19.25
CA LEU A 236 -8.17 15.97 -18.26
C LEU A 236 -9.42 15.84 -17.38
N ASP A 237 -10.56 15.45 -17.97
CA ASP A 237 -11.82 15.24 -17.27
C ASP A 237 -11.76 14.06 -16.28
N ILE A 238 -10.85 13.12 -16.49
CA ILE A 238 -10.62 11.99 -15.58
C ILE A 238 -9.71 12.40 -14.43
N VAL A 239 -8.68 13.20 -14.70
CA VAL A 239 -7.63 13.57 -13.75
C VAL A 239 -8.07 14.68 -12.81
N MET A 240 -8.73 15.73 -13.34
CA MET A 240 -9.06 16.93 -12.57
C MET A 240 -9.92 16.67 -11.33
N PRO A 241 -10.96 15.81 -11.35
CA PRO A 241 -11.74 15.51 -10.16
C PRO A 241 -10.90 14.89 -9.04
N VAL A 242 -9.95 14.01 -9.40
CA VAL A 242 -9.07 13.34 -8.43
C VAL A 242 -8.09 14.35 -7.83
N LEU A 243 -7.43 15.15 -8.66
CA LEU A 243 -6.51 16.20 -8.17
C LEU A 243 -7.23 17.23 -7.32
N TYR A 244 -8.46 17.62 -7.69
CA TYR A 244 -9.28 18.51 -6.88
C TYR A 244 -9.56 17.93 -5.49
N LYS A 245 -9.94 16.62 -5.42
CA LYS A 245 -10.17 15.92 -4.15
C LYS A 245 -8.91 15.91 -3.30
N ILE A 246 -7.75 15.55 -3.89
CA ILE A 246 -6.47 15.55 -3.21
C ILE A 246 -6.11 16.95 -2.70
N ALA A 247 -6.20 17.98 -3.54
CA ALA A 247 -5.88 19.35 -3.17
C ALA A 247 -6.79 19.89 -2.05
N ASN A 248 -8.08 19.57 -2.11
CA ASN A 248 -9.05 20.00 -1.10
C ASN A 248 -8.78 19.35 0.27
N GLU A 249 -8.52 18.03 0.30
CA GLU A 249 -8.17 17.35 1.54
C GLU A 249 -6.80 17.82 2.07
N THR A 250 -5.80 18.00 1.19
CA THR A 250 -4.51 18.58 1.56
C THR A 250 -4.67 19.96 2.22
N LYS A 251 -5.52 20.82 1.67
CA LYS A 251 -5.79 22.14 2.22
C LYS A 251 -6.39 22.08 3.62
N LYS A 252 -7.32 21.14 3.87
CA LYS A 252 -7.90 20.93 5.20
C LYS A 252 -6.84 20.43 6.19
N ILE A 253 -6.00 19.48 5.77
CA ILE A 253 -4.93 18.91 6.61
C ILE A 253 -3.93 20.01 6.98
N ILE A 254 -3.38 20.72 6.00
CA ILE A 254 -2.40 21.80 6.23
C ILE A 254 -3.00 22.92 7.09
N GLY A 255 -4.24 23.33 6.79
CA GLY A 255 -4.94 24.37 7.57
C GLY A 255 -5.35 23.96 8.99
N GLY A 256 -5.28 22.67 9.31
CA GLY A 256 -5.57 22.15 10.65
C GLY A 256 -4.38 22.21 11.63
N TYR A 257 -3.18 22.51 11.14
CA TYR A 257 -2.01 22.67 12.01
C TYR A 257 -1.96 24.05 12.64
N LYS A 258 -1.41 24.12 13.84
CA LYS A 258 -1.16 25.39 14.55
C LYS A 258 0.11 26.07 14.04
N GLU A 259 1.08 25.25 13.66
CA GLU A 259 2.34 25.66 13.08
C GLU A 259 2.15 25.90 11.58
N ASP A 260 2.70 26.99 11.07
CA ASP A 260 2.67 27.28 9.64
C ASP A 260 3.56 26.27 8.89
N ILE A 261 3.07 25.75 7.79
CA ILE A 261 3.84 24.92 6.88
C ILE A 261 4.65 25.86 5.95
N ASP A 262 5.96 25.78 6.03
CA ASP A 262 6.84 26.66 5.25
C ASP A 262 6.93 26.24 3.79
N LYS A 263 6.84 24.93 3.50
CA LYS A 263 7.04 24.35 2.18
C LYS A 263 6.18 23.11 1.95
N VAL A 264 5.68 22.97 0.74
CA VAL A 264 4.92 21.80 0.30
C VAL A 264 5.63 21.15 -0.86
N TYR A 265 5.93 19.87 -0.73
CA TYR A 265 6.50 19.07 -1.81
C TYR A 265 5.48 18.11 -2.40
N ILE A 266 5.47 17.97 -3.72
CA ILE A 266 4.68 16.99 -4.44
C ILE A 266 5.62 15.94 -5.03
N THR A 267 5.27 14.67 -4.91
CA THR A 267 6.07 13.55 -5.42
C THR A 267 5.18 12.37 -5.81
N GLY A 268 5.78 11.31 -6.35
CA GLY A 268 5.08 10.12 -6.84
C GLY A 268 4.60 10.27 -8.28
N MET A 269 3.72 9.39 -8.71
CA MET A 269 3.20 9.38 -10.08
C MET A 269 2.47 10.68 -10.44
N GLY A 270 1.67 11.23 -9.52
CA GLY A 270 0.96 12.48 -9.74
C GLY A 270 1.89 13.68 -9.98
N ALA A 271 3.12 13.64 -9.48
CA ALA A 271 4.12 14.69 -9.71
C ALA A 271 4.66 14.71 -11.14
N THR A 272 4.38 13.70 -11.95
CA THR A 272 4.77 13.66 -13.38
C THR A 272 3.82 14.42 -14.28
N ILE A 273 2.64 14.77 -13.78
CA ILE A 273 1.66 15.61 -14.48
C ILE A 273 2.25 17.01 -14.64
N ASN A 274 2.19 17.56 -15.87
CA ASN A 274 2.74 18.89 -16.13
C ASN A 274 1.99 19.96 -15.35
N ASN A 275 2.74 20.88 -14.72
CA ASN A 275 2.24 22.04 -13.98
C ASN A 275 1.35 21.69 -12.76
N VAL A 276 1.46 20.47 -12.24
CA VAL A 276 0.72 20.07 -11.04
C VAL A 276 1.11 20.92 -9.81
N ASP A 277 2.36 21.31 -9.71
CA ASP A 277 2.88 22.22 -8.67
C ASP A 277 2.19 23.59 -8.73
N ILE A 278 2.03 24.17 -9.92
CA ILE A 278 1.31 25.44 -10.12
C ILE A 278 -0.15 25.29 -9.67
N TYR A 279 -0.81 24.20 -10.06
CA TYR A 279 -2.19 23.93 -9.65
C TYR A 279 -2.34 23.88 -8.13
N PHE A 280 -1.47 23.13 -7.46
CA PHE A 280 -1.50 23.04 -6.01
C PHE A 280 -1.12 24.37 -5.34
N GLN A 281 -0.17 25.12 -5.90
CA GLN A 281 0.22 26.44 -5.40
C GLN A 281 -0.98 27.41 -5.37
N GLU A 282 -1.73 27.49 -6.46
CA GLU A 282 -2.91 28.34 -6.54
C GLU A 282 -4.04 27.84 -5.64
N PHE A 283 -4.29 26.53 -5.64
CA PHE A 283 -5.39 25.94 -4.86
C PHE A 283 -5.17 26.07 -3.36
N LEU A 284 -3.96 25.76 -2.88
CA LEU A 284 -3.59 25.88 -1.48
C LEU A 284 -3.36 27.33 -1.05
N LYS A 285 -3.19 28.25 -2.00
CA LYS A 285 -2.75 29.64 -1.75
C LYS A 285 -1.42 29.68 -1.00
N HIS A 286 -0.52 28.78 -1.31
CA HIS A 286 0.77 28.61 -0.67
C HIS A 286 1.87 28.89 -1.69
N SER A 287 2.76 29.85 -1.39
CA SER A 287 3.76 30.34 -2.35
C SER A 287 4.92 29.39 -2.61
N LYS A 288 5.13 28.40 -1.74
CA LYS A 288 6.25 27.46 -1.83
C LYS A 288 5.75 26.02 -2.02
N VAL A 289 5.10 25.76 -3.14
CA VAL A 289 4.76 24.40 -3.57
C VAL A 289 5.71 24.01 -4.69
N GLU A 290 6.43 22.90 -4.53
CA GLU A 290 7.45 22.46 -5.47
C GLU A 290 7.38 20.95 -5.69
N ILE A 291 7.83 20.50 -6.86
CA ILE A 291 8.06 19.08 -7.11
C ILE A 291 9.30 18.62 -6.34
N LEU A 292 9.18 17.54 -5.57
CA LEU A 292 10.26 16.97 -4.77
C LEU A 292 11.37 16.42 -5.69
N LYS A 293 12.53 17.03 -5.63
CA LYS A 293 13.75 16.56 -6.29
C LYS A 293 14.71 16.09 -5.21
N PRO A 294 15.24 14.85 -5.27
CA PRO A 294 16.23 14.40 -4.30
C PRO A 294 17.45 15.33 -4.32
N PHE A 295 17.88 15.82 -3.17
CA PHE A 295 18.91 16.85 -3.06
C PHE A 295 20.27 16.47 -3.68
N PHE A 296 20.53 15.18 -3.83
CA PHE A 296 21.77 14.62 -4.36
C PHE A 296 21.72 14.23 -5.84
N VAL A 297 20.55 14.35 -6.49
CA VAL A 297 20.39 13.99 -7.91
C VAL A 297 20.61 15.22 -8.79
N ASP A 298 21.66 15.16 -9.60
CA ASP A 298 21.93 16.16 -10.62
C ASP A 298 21.39 15.67 -11.99
N PRO A 299 20.32 16.30 -12.52
CA PRO A 299 19.71 15.89 -13.79
C PRO A 299 20.67 15.94 -14.96
N THR A 300 21.63 16.87 -14.93
CA THR A 300 22.59 17.04 -16.03
C THR A 300 23.55 15.87 -16.13
N SER A 301 23.86 15.24 -15.01
CA SER A 301 24.74 14.06 -14.94
C SER A 301 24.08 12.77 -15.41
N LEU A 302 22.74 12.71 -15.38
CA LEU A 302 21.96 11.51 -15.73
C LEU A 302 21.55 11.49 -17.21
N ASN A 303 21.56 12.64 -17.89
CA ASN A 303 21.05 12.80 -19.26
C ASN A 303 19.61 12.28 -19.44
N VAL A 304 18.76 12.49 -18.44
CA VAL A 304 17.34 12.09 -18.38
C VAL A 304 16.47 13.28 -18.04
N GLN A 305 15.20 13.20 -18.37
CA GLN A 305 14.23 14.22 -17.98
C GLN A 305 13.94 14.15 -16.48
N ALA A 306 13.66 15.31 -15.88
CA ALA A 306 13.37 15.39 -14.45
C ALA A 306 12.21 14.46 -14.03
N LYS A 307 11.18 14.32 -14.85
CA LYS A 307 10.03 13.47 -14.60
C LYS A 307 10.40 12.00 -14.36
N GLU A 308 11.38 11.48 -15.12
CA GLU A 308 11.73 10.07 -15.06
C GLU A 308 12.29 9.65 -13.69
N TYR A 309 13.13 10.51 -13.06
CA TYR A 309 13.65 10.19 -11.73
C TYR A 309 12.70 10.63 -10.60
N ILE A 310 11.85 11.66 -10.81
CA ILE A 310 10.82 12.08 -9.85
C ILE A 310 9.79 10.96 -9.66
N GLU A 311 9.40 10.29 -10.73
CA GLU A 311 8.46 9.17 -10.69
C GLU A 311 8.93 8.02 -9.78
N VAL A 312 10.24 7.80 -9.69
CA VAL A 312 10.83 6.74 -8.87
C VAL A 312 11.34 7.21 -7.51
N ASN A 313 10.95 8.41 -7.06
CA ASN A 313 11.36 8.94 -5.77
C ASN A 313 11.07 7.99 -4.60
N SER A 314 9.94 7.29 -4.62
CA SER A 314 9.60 6.26 -3.62
C SER A 314 10.67 5.15 -3.56
N ALA A 315 11.15 4.70 -4.71
CA ALA A 315 12.22 3.70 -4.79
C ALA A 315 13.60 4.28 -4.42
N ILE A 316 13.89 5.53 -4.82
CA ILE A 316 15.12 6.23 -4.42
C ILE A 316 15.18 6.37 -2.89
N ALA A 317 14.08 6.75 -2.26
CA ALA A 317 13.96 6.88 -0.81
C ALA A 317 14.23 5.55 -0.09
N LEU A 318 13.67 4.46 -0.57
CA LEU A 318 13.94 3.12 -0.04
C LEU A 318 15.40 2.69 -0.25
N ALA A 319 16.00 3.03 -1.39
CA ALA A 319 17.40 2.71 -1.64
C ALA A 319 18.34 3.43 -0.65
N LEU A 320 18.00 4.62 -0.17
CA LEU A 320 18.77 5.34 0.85
C LEU A 320 18.84 4.56 2.16
N ASP A 321 17.83 3.78 2.52
CA ASP A 321 17.85 2.92 3.71
C ASP A 321 19.04 1.94 3.65
N GLY A 322 19.32 1.35 2.48
CA GLY A 322 20.41 0.39 2.29
C GLY A 322 21.81 1.00 2.27
N VAL A 323 21.93 2.32 2.15
CA VAL A 323 23.21 3.04 2.17
C VAL A 323 23.44 3.89 3.42
N GLY A 324 22.58 3.73 4.44
CA GLY A 324 22.79 4.25 5.78
C GLY A 324 21.77 5.23 6.34
N CYS A 325 20.66 5.46 5.65
CA CYS A 325 19.57 6.34 6.12
C CYS A 325 18.42 5.61 6.82
N LEU A 326 18.56 4.29 7.07
CA LEU A 326 17.51 3.45 7.64
C LEU A 326 17.11 3.87 9.05
N ASN A 327 15.82 4.12 9.25
CA ASN A 327 15.24 4.14 10.60
C ASN A 327 14.99 2.69 11.07
N LYS A 328 15.86 2.23 11.97
CA LYS A 328 15.83 0.84 12.45
C LYS A 328 14.54 0.49 13.21
N ASP A 329 13.94 1.46 13.89
CA ASP A 329 12.72 1.24 14.68
C ASP A 329 11.49 1.00 13.77
N LEU A 330 11.54 1.39 12.50
CA LEU A 330 10.48 1.21 11.50
C LEU A 330 10.77 0.10 10.48
N ASN A 331 11.78 -0.72 10.72
CA ASN A 331 12.09 -1.83 9.83
C ASN A 331 11.29 -3.09 10.17
N PHE A 332 10.48 -3.56 9.22
CA PHE A 332 9.69 -4.79 9.29
C PHE A 332 10.44 -6.02 8.76
N ALA A 333 11.60 -5.83 8.14
CA ALA A 333 12.42 -6.96 7.71
C ALA A 333 12.93 -7.75 8.93
N PRO A 334 13.02 -9.09 8.82
CA PRO A 334 13.57 -9.91 9.91
C PRO A 334 15.04 -9.51 10.13
N PHE A 335 15.39 -9.22 11.39
CA PHE A 335 16.80 -8.98 11.74
C PHE A 335 17.62 -10.21 11.38
N SER A 336 18.39 -10.16 10.30
CA SER A 336 19.39 -11.17 10.07
C SER A 336 20.49 -10.98 11.14
N LYS A 337 20.82 -12.04 11.88
CA LYS A 337 21.90 -12.01 12.87
C LYS A 337 23.26 -11.61 12.28
N LEU A 338 23.40 -11.62 10.95
CA LEU A 338 24.59 -11.16 10.23
C LEU A 338 24.77 -9.63 10.29
N ASN A 339 23.69 -8.84 10.36
CA ASN A 339 23.79 -7.38 10.47
C ASN A 339 24.34 -6.94 11.84
N ASN A 340 24.16 -7.76 12.90
CA ASN A 340 24.74 -7.49 14.20
C ASN A 340 26.27 -7.72 14.26
N LEU A 341 26.83 -8.55 13.37
CA LEU A 341 28.28 -8.79 13.34
C LEU A 341 29.02 -7.61 12.68
N GLU A 342 28.44 -6.97 11.67
CA GLU A 342 29.05 -5.76 11.06
C GLU A 342 28.98 -4.53 11.99
N THR A 343 27.93 -4.42 12.83
CA THR A 343 27.86 -3.36 13.86
C THR A 343 28.80 -3.61 15.02
N ILE A 344 29.05 -4.86 15.40
CA ILE A 344 30.02 -5.23 16.45
C ILE A 344 31.45 -5.01 15.96
N VAL A 345 31.72 -5.21 14.67
CA VAL A 345 33.07 -4.98 14.09
C VAL A 345 33.35 -3.48 13.91
N ASN A 346 32.31 -2.64 13.77
CA ASN A 346 32.45 -1.19 13.59
C ASN A 346 32.34 -0.38 14.89
N SER A 347 31.88 -0.96 15.99
CA SER A 347 32.04 -0.37 17.32
C SER A 347 33.44 -0.72 17.84
N LYS A 348 34.43 -0.01 17.38
CA LYS A 348 35.72 0.11 18.04
C LYS A 348 35.55 0.88 19.35
N GLU A 349 34.97 0.28 20.36
CA GLU A 349 35.37 0.55 21.72
C GLU A 349 36.59 -0.34 21.99
N ASP A 350 37.70 0.33 22.25
CA ASP A 350 39.02 -0.21 22.48
C ASP A 350 39.00 -1.34 23.52
N PHE A 351 38.90 -2.58 23.05
CA PHE A 351 39.36 -3.70 23.84
C PHE A 351 40.88 -3.70 23.72
N ASP A 352 41.55 -2.98 24.64
CA ASP A 352 42.98 -2.83 24.68
C ASP A 352 43.65 -4.14 25.01
N ILE A 353 43.93 -4.93 23.96
CA ILE A 353 44.69 -6.20 24.04
C ILE A 353 46.10 -6.00 24.64
N LYS A 354 46.54 -4.74 24.84
CA LYS A 354 47.84 -4.45 25.42
C LYS A 354 47.90 -4.67 26.92
N ASN A 355 46.79 -4.61 27.67
CA ASN A 355 46.83 -4.65 29.11
C ASN A 355 46.92 -6.07 29.70
N TRP A 356 46.51 -7.14 29.02
CA TRP A 356 46.66 -8.49 29.55
C TRP A 356 48.11 -9.00 29.52
N ARG A 357 49.00 -8.39 28.77
CA ARG A 357 50.45 -8.68 28.79
C ARG A 357 51.12 -8.32 30.11
N GLN A 358 50.54 -7.48 30.94
CA GLN A 358 51.08 -7.07 32.22
C GLN A 358 50.85 -8.09 33.33
N TYR A 359 49.82 -8.98 33.17
CA TYR A 359 49.46 -9.98 34.17
C TYR A 359 50.32 -11.26 34.09
N ILE A 360 51.16 -11.45 33.08
CA ILE A 360 52.05 -12.63 32.96
C ILE A 360 53.50 -12.19 33.18
N LYS A 361 53.76 -11.44 34.22
CA LYS A 361 55.12 -11.14 34.69
C LYS A 361 55.41 -11.95 35.93
N GLY A 362 55.79 -13.24 35.73
CA GLY A 362 56.35 -14.11 36.79
C GLY A 362 57.79 -14.53 36.42
N PRO A 363 58.56 -15.11 37.37
CA PRO A 363 59.94 -15.53 37.19
C PRO A 363 60.08 -16.84 36.40
N TYR A 364 59.42 -16.93 35.25
CA TYR A 364 59.42 -18.11 34.40
C TYR A 364 60.50 -18.03 33.33
N THR A 365 61.10 -19.20 33.02
CA THR A 365 62.03 -19.31 31.87
C THR A 365 61.29 -19.03 30.55
N ILE A 366 62.05 -18.71 29.49
CA ILE A 366 61.46 -18.38 28.18
C ILE A 366 60.61 -19.54 27.63
N GLN A 367 61.05 -20.79 27.89
CA GLN A 367 60.35 -22.00 27.45
C GLN A 367 59.03 -22.22 28.21
N GLU A 368 59.02 -22.02 29.52
CA GLU A 368 57.84 -22.12 30.39
C GLU A 368 56.80 -21.04 30.04
N LYS A 369 57.24 -19.82 29.69
CA LYS A 369 56.35 -18.76 29.24
C LYS A 369 55.68 -19.09 27.90
N VAL A 370 56.39 -19.72 26.97
CA VAL A 370 55.83 -20.18 25.70
C VAL A 370 54.82 -21.31 25.93
N LEU A 371 55.15 -22.26 26.80
CA LEU A 371 54.27 -23.39 27.15
C LEU A 371 53.01 -22.92 27.86
N LEU A 372 53.11 -21.99 28.81
CA LEU A 372 51.99 -21.42 29.54
C LEU A 372 51.03 -20.64 28.61
N ARG A 373 51.60 -19.90 27.66
CA ARG A 373 50.80 -19.22 26.62
C ARG A 373 50.07 -20.21 25.70
N ALA A 374 50.72 -21.30 25.30
CA ALA A 374 50.13 -22.34 24.49
C ALA A 374 48.99 -23.04 25.23
N ILE A 375 49.15 -23.32 26.53
CA ILE A 375 48.09 -23.92 27.36
C ILE A 375 46.88 -22.97 27.52
N VAL A 376 47.12 -21.66 27.76
CA VAL A 376 46.03 -20.68 27.89
C VAL A 376 45.28 -20.52 26.56
N VAL A 377 45.97 -20.47 25.44
CA VAL A 377 45.33 -20.41 24.11
C VAL A 377 44.53 -21.67 23.82
N PHE A 378 45.08 -22.85 24.18
CA PHE A 378 44.38 -24.13 24.01
C PHE A 378 43.12 -24.22 24.90
N LEU A 379 43.20 -23.78 26.17
CA LEU A 379 42.07 -23.71 27.10
C LEU A 379 40.98 -22.76 26.59
N ILE A 380 41.34 -21.57 26.11
CA ILE A 380 40.38 -20.62 25.52
C ILE A 380 39.73 -21.21 24.26
N ALA A 381 40.52 -21.87 23.41
CA ALA A 381 40.00 -22.53 22.21
C ALA A 381 39.05 -23.69 22.52
N THR A 382 39.37 -24.51 23.53
CA THR A 382 38.51 -25.64 23.96
C THR A 382 37.22 -25.16 24.65
N ILE A 383 37.28 -24.15 25.50
CA ILE A 383 36.09 -23.54 26.13
C ILE A 383 35.21 -22.87 25.04
N GLY A 384 35.83 -22.18 24.11
CA GLY A 384 35.15 -21.60 22.96
C GLY A 384 34.46 -22.66 22.09
N TYR A 385 35.16 -23.76 21.80
CA TYR A 385 34.59 -24.86 21.01
C TYR A 385 33.43 -25.57 21.75
N MET A 386 33.58 -25.86 23.05
CA MET A 386 32.51 -26.49 23.85
C MET A 386 31.29 -25.56 24.00
N GLY A 387 31.51 -24.25 24.20
CA GLY A 387 30.44 -23.27 24.30
C GLY A 387 29.69 -23.12 23.00
N THR A 388 30.38 -23.00 21.88
CA THR A 388 29.78 -22.86 20.56
C THR A 388 29.07 -24.14 20.11
N SER A 389 29.65 -25.31 20.34
CA SER A 389 29.07 -26.61 20.02
C SER A 389 27.74 -26.84 20.74
N GLY A 390 27.67 -26.54 22.05
CA GLY A 390 26.45 -26.69 22.83
C GLY A 390 25.32 -25.72 22.44
N VAL A 391 25.68 -24.50 22.07
CA VAL A 391 24.72 -23.50 21.60
C VAL A 391 24.21 -23.84 20.19
N ILE A 392 25.09 -24.29 19.30
CA ILE A 392 24.73 -24.71 17.95
C ILE A 392 23.79 -25.92 17.97
N SER A 393 24.12 -26.95 18.77
CA SER A 393 23.25 -28.13 18.91
C SER A 393 21.84 -27.75 19.40
N LYS A 394 21.73 -26.96 20.47
CA LYS A 394 20.42 -26.50 20.98
C LYS A 394 19.65 -25.64 20.00
N ASN A 395 20.33 -24.84 19.18
CA ASN A 395 19.66 -24.05 18.14
C ASN A 395 19.19 -24.91 16.98
N ILE A 396 19.98 -25.90 16.57
CA ILE A 396 19.58 -26.86 15.52
C ILE A 396 18.36 -27.66 16.00
N ASP A 397 18.37 -28.19 17.23
CA ASP A 397 17.25 -28.95 17.79
C ASP A 397 15.96 -28.09 17.87
N ARG A 398 16.09 -26.80 18.21
CA ARG A 398 14.95 -25.87 18.20
C ARG A 398 14.45 -25.61 16.78
N GLN A 399 15.34 -25.44 15.81
CA GLN A 399 14.96 -25.22 14.41
C GLN A 399 14.29 -26.45 13.82
N ILE A 400 14.79 -27.65 14.11
CA ILE A 400 14.17 -28.90 13.68
C ILE A 400 12.77 -29.03 14.27
N LYS A 401 12.61 -28.79 15.58
CA LYS A 401 11.30 -28.85 16.21
C LYS A 401 10.30 -27.83 15.69
N ASN A 402 10.76 -26.60 15.41
CA ASN A 402 9.92 -25.59 14.79
C ASN A 402 9.56 -25.93 13.34
N ALA A 403 10.50 -26.53 12.59
CA ALA A 403 10.23 -27.01 11.23
C ALA A 403 9.21 -28.17 11.23
N GLU A 404 9.30 -29.11 12.18
CA GLU A 404 8.33 -30.19 12.35
C GLU A 404 6.92 -29.66 12.67
N ILE A 405 6.80 -28.65 13.54
CA ILE A 405 5.52 -28.00 13.86
C ILE A 405 4.95 -27.32 12.61
N ASN A 406 5.77 -26.57 11.88
CA ASN A 406 5.33 -25.90 10.66
C ASN A 406 4.90 -26.89 9.56
N ILE A 407 5.61 -28.01 9.41
CA ILE A 407 5.23 -29.09 8.48
C ILE A 407 3.88 -29.69 8.88
N ALA A 408 3.66 -29.96 10.17
CA ALA A 408 2.39 -30.49 10.67
C ALA A 408 1.22 -29.52 10.43
N GLU A 409 1.43 -28.22 10.70
CA GLU A 409 0.44 -27.16 10.40
C GLU A 409 0.14 -27.06 8.90
N THR A 410 1.18 -27.03 8.08
CA THR A 410 1.01 -26.96 6.62
C THR A 410 0.28 -28.19 6.07
N THR A 411 0.59 -29.37 6.61
CA THR A 411 -0.10 -30.61 6.23
C THR A 411 -1.58 -30.56 6.59
N ASN A 412 -1.92 -30.03 7.77
CA ASN A 412 -3.32 -29.84 8.17
C ASN A 412 -4.04 -28.82 7.28
N GLN A 413 -3.36 -27.75 6.85
CA GLN A 413 -3.91 -26.78 5.91
C GLN A 413 -4.17 -27.41 4.54
N ILE A 414 -3.25 -28.24 4.03
CA ILE A 414 -3.43 -28.96 2.77
C ILE A 414 -4.67 -29.89 2.86
N VAL A 415 -4.80 -30.66 3.93
CA VAL A 415 -5.97 -31.53 4.14
C VAL A 415 -7.28 -30.72 4.19
N SER A 416 -7.26 -29.54 4.83
CA SER A 416 -8.45 -28.68 4.87
C SER A 416 -8.79 -28.10 3.50
N MET A 417 -7.78 -27.72 2.70
CA MET A 417 -7.96 -27.25 1.33
C MET A 417 -8.47 -28.36 0.40
N ASP A 418 -7.97 -29.59 0.51
CA ASP A 418 -8.47 -30.73 -0.26
C ASP A 418 -9.94 -31.03 0.06
N ASN A 419 -10.33 -30.91 1.31
CA ASN A 419 -11.75 -31.04 1.70
C ASN A 419 -12.61 -29.93 1.09
N GLN A 420 -12.13 -28.68 1.07
CA GLN A 420 -12.82 -27.56 0.42
C GLN A 420 -12.89 -27.75 -1.10
N LEU A 421 -11.82 -28.22 -1.72
CA LEU A 421 -11.80 -28.52 -3.15
C LEU A 421 -12.81 -29.61 -3.52
N SER A 422 -12.90 -30.67 -2.71
CA SER A 422 -13.88 -31.73 -2.88
C SER A 422 -15.33 -31.22 -2.77
N GLN A 423 -15.59 -30.29 -1.82
CA GLN A 423 -16.90 -29.64 -1.71
C GLN A 423 -17.22 -28.76 -2.93
N ILE A 424 -16.24 -27.96 -3.41
CA ILE A 424 -16.42 -27.14 -4.61
C ILE A 424 -16.68 -28.03 -5.84
N GLN A 425 -15.94 -29.12 -5.99
CA GLN A 425 -16.15 -30.08 -7.09
C GLN A 425 -17.55 -30.71 -7.05
N SER A 426 -18.05 -31.07 -5.84
CA SER A 426 -19.42 -31.60 -5.69
C SER A 426 -20.48 -30.55 -6.06
N HIS A 427 -20.27 -29.29 -5.66
CA HIS A 427 -21.15 -28.20 -6.07
C HIS A 427 -21.09 -27.94 -7.58
N THR A 428 -19.90 -27.99 -8.19
CA THR A 428 -19.75 -27.80 -9.63
C THR A 428 -20.46 -28.90 -10.42
N SER A 429 -20.42 -30.16 -9.96
CA SER A 429 -21.15 -31.26 -10.59
C SER A 429 -22.68 -31.07 -10.47
N THR A 430 -23.13 -30.55 -9.33
CA THR A 430 -24.57 -30.23 -9.12
C THR A 430 -25.02 -29.10 -10.03
N TYR A 431 -24.20 -28.05 -10.22
CA TYR A 431 -24.50 -26.98 -11.17
C TYR A 431 -24.51 -27.47 -12.63
N ALA A 432 -23.59 -28.36 -13.00
CA ALA A 432 -23.56 -28.95 -14.35
C ALA A 432 -24.84 -29.77 -14.65
N THR A 433 -25.33 -30.53 -13.67
CA THR A 433 -26.61 -31.26 -13.81
C THR A 433 -27.81 -30.32 -13.87
N LEU A 434 -27.81 -29.23 -13.11
CA LEU A 434 -28.83 -28.18 -13.19
C LEU A 434 -28.85 -27.48 -14.55
N ILE A 435 -27.69 -27.13 -15.09
CA ILE A 435 -27.57 -26.53 -16.43
C ILE A 435 -28.09 -27.51 -17.49
N GLY A 436 -27.72 -28.79 -17.41
CA GLY A 436 -28.22 -29.82 -18.32
C GLY A 436 -29.74 -29.99 -18.27
N SER A 437 -30.36 -29.88 -17.08
CA SER A 437 -31.80 -29.94 -16.93
C SER A 437 -32.52 -28.69 -17.49
N VAL A 438 -31.90 -27.50 -17.35
CA VAL A 438 -32.43 -26.25 -17.93
C VAL A 438 -32.33 -26.29 -19.47
N ASP A 439 -31.26 -26.82 -20.02
CA ASP A 439 -31.09 -26.98 -21.48
C ASP A 439 -32.08 -28.00 -22.05
N ALA A 440 -32.36 -29.10 -21.33
CA ALA A 440 -33.36 -30.07 -21.70
C ALA A 440 -34.80 -29.47 -21.68
N LEU A 441 -35.10 -28.62 -20.66
CA LEU A 441 -36.36 -27.88 -20.57
C LEU A 441 -36.49 -26.85 -21.70
N ASN A 442 -35.42 -26.17 -22.05
CA ASN A 442 -35.39 -25.21 -23.16
C ASN A 442 -35.62 -25.92 -24.51
N GLN A 443 -35.00 -27.10 -24.73
CA GLN A 443 -35.24 -27.90 -25.93
C GLN A 443 -36.68 -28.42 -25.99
N ALA A 444 -37.23 -28.86 -24.86
CA ALA A 444 -38.64 -29.31 -24.80
C ALA A 444 -39.62 -28.14 -25.08
N ALA A 445 -39.32 -26.94 -24.66
CA ALA A 445 -40.09 -25.74 -24.96
C ALA A 445 -40.04 -25.34 -26.45
N ILE A 446 -38.88 -25.51 -27.09
CA ILE A 446 -38.72 -25.26 -28.53
C ILE A 446 -39.52 -26.27 -29.37
N VAL A 447 -39.54 -27.55 -28.97
CA VAL A 447 -40.28 -28.62 -29.66
C VAL A 447 -41.79 -28.49 -29.49
N SER A 448 -42.27 -27.81 -28.42
CA SER A 448 -43.70 -27.66 -28.15
C SER A 448 -44.41 -26.52 -28.94
N GLY A 449 -43.68 -25.85 -29.86
CA GLY A 449 -44.28 -24.89 -30.82
C GLY A 449 -44.90 -23.62 -30.22
N GLN A 450 -44.54 -23.28 -28.99
CA GLN A 450 -44.91 -22.00 -28.40
C GLN A 450 -43.78 -20.99 -28.60
N ASP A 451 -43.96 -20.02 -29.51
CA ASP A 451 -43.09 -18.86 -29.76
C ASP A 451 -43.03 -17.92 -28.53
N ARG A 452 -42.49 -18.41 -27.42
CA ARG A 452 -42.14 -17.56 -26.28
C ARG A 452 -40.63 -17.32 -26.25
N VAL A 453 -40.19 -16.42 -27.08
CA VAL A 453 -38.84 -15.84 -26.93
C VAL A 453 -38.87 -14.85 -25.77
N ILE A 454 -38.83 -15.36 -24.55
CA ILE A 454 -38.45 -14.54 -23.40
C ILE A 454 -36.96 -14.25 -23.61
N ALA A 455 -36.62 -13.01 -23.94
CA ALA A 455 -35.21 -12.62 -24.08
C ALA A 455 -34.48 -12.97 -22.76
N LYS A 456 -33.62 -13.98 -22.80
CA LYS A 456 -32.92 -14.62 -21.66
C LYS A 456 -32.23 -13.61 -20.71
N ASN A 457 -32.00 -12.39 -21.18
CA ASN A 457 -31.32 -11.31 -20.44
C ASN A 457 -32.22 -10.11 -20.12
N ALA A 458 -33.50 -10.15 -20.43
CA ALA A 458 -34.38 -8.98 -20.28
C ALA A 458 -34.55 -8.60 -18.78
N ILE A 459 -34.84 -9.57 -17.93
CA ILE A 459 -35.04 -9.35 -16.49
C ILE A 459 -33.74 -9.01 -15.77
N PRO A 460 -32.59 -9.72 -15.97
CA PRO A 460 -31.30 -9.31 -15.42
C PRO A 460 -30.88 -7.89 -15.83
N ASN A 461 -31.09 -7.51 -17.07
CA ASN A 461 -30.77 -6.16 -17.56
C ASN A 461 -31.69 -5.10 -16.94
N LEU A 462 -32.95 -5.40 -16.74
CA LEU A 462 -33.88 -4.53 -16.02
C LEU A 462 -33.43 -4.32 -14.57
N LEU A 463 -33.13 -5.41 -13.86
CA LEU A 463 -32.69 -5.37 -12.46
C LEU A 463 -31.40 -4.57 -12.31
N ASN A 464 -30.43 -4.77 -13.19
CA ASN A 464 -29.19 -4.00 -13.20
C ASN A 464 -29.45 -2.49 -13.40
N LYS A 465 -30.30 -2.11 -14.37
CA LYS A 465 -30.63 -0.70 -14.58
C LYS A 465 -31.34 -0.10 -13.36
N ILE A 466 -32.28 -0.81 -12.76
CA ILE A 466 -32.97 -0.34 -11.55
C ILE A 466 -32.00 -0.16 -10.39
N MET A 467 -31.04 -1.07 -10.18
CA MET A 467 -30.02 -0.94 -9.13
C MET A 467 -29.19 0.34 -9.25
N PHE A 468 -28.92 0.82 -10.46
CA PHE A 468 -28.14 2.05 -10.67
C PHE A 468 -28.92 3.33 -10.42
N ILE A 469 -30.25 3.30 -10.54
CA ILE A 469 -31.09 4.50 -10.45
C ILE A 469 -31.87 4.63 -9.15
N ILE A 470 -31.92 3.57 -8.33
CA ILE A 470 -32.66 3.57 -7.07
C ILE A 470 -32.06 4.55 -6.08
N PRO A 471 -32.81 5.54 -5.55
CA PRO A 471 -32.32 6.43 -4.51
C PRO A 471 -32.09 5.65 -3.20
N GLN A 472 -31.11 6.06 -2.40
CA GLN A 472 -30.75 5.39 -1.13
C GLN A 472 -31.90 5.24 -0.12
N GLN A 473 -32.93 6.10 -0.22
CA GLN A 473 -34.08 6.11 0.67
C GLN A 473 -35.31 5.38 0.11
N VAL A 474 -35.20 4.75 -1.05
CA VAL A 474 -36.23 3.96 -1.70
C VAL A 474 -35.92 2.49 -1.59
N GLN A 475 -36.83 1.69 -1.08
CA GLN A 475 -36.72 0.25 -1.01
C GLN A 475 -37.74 -0.39 -1.94
N ILE A 476 -37.32 -1.26 -2.82
CA ILE A 476 -38.21 -2.09 -3.65
C ILE A 476 -38.64 -3.28 -2.82
N THR A 477 -39.95 -3.43 -2.67
CA THR A 477 -40.55 -4.53 -1.90
C THR A 477 -40.89 -5.73 -2.78
N SER A 478 -41.26 -5.48 -4.03
CA SER A 478 -41.50 -6.56 -4.98
C SER A 478 -41.32 -6.12 -6.42
N ILE A 479 -40.91 -7.06 -7.26
CA ILE A 479 -40.94 -6.95 -8.72
C ILE A 479 -41.64 -8.20 -9.26
N LYS A 480 -42.75 -8.00 -9.94
CA LYS A 480 -43.55 -9.09 -10.49
C LYS A 480 -43.70 -8.94 -11.99
N ASN A 481 -43.64 -10.04 -12.68
CA ASN A 481 -44.00 -10.12 -14.09
C ASN A 481 -45.44 -10.65 -14.15
N THR A 482 -46.36 -9.82 -14.63
CA THR A 482 -47.79 -10.17 -14.73
C THR A 482 -48.15 -10.73 -16.10
N ASP A 483 -47.36 -10.38 -17.14
CA ASP A 483 -47.54 -10.87 -18.49
C ASP A 483 -46.19 -10.84 -19.25
N ASP A 484 -46.10 -11.41 -20.41
CA ASP A 484 -44.84 -11.59 -21.16
C ASP A 484 -43.97 -10.31 -21.28
N LYS A 485 -44.59 -9.15 -21.17
CA LYS A 485 -43.88 -7.85 -21.26
C LYS A 485 -44.22 -6.89 -20.12
N HIS A 486 -45.18 -7.19 -19.30
CA HIS A 486 -45.71 -6.27 -18.30
C HIS A 486 -45.10 -6.51 -16.91
N ILE A 487 -44.40 -5.48 -16.40
CA ILE A 487 -43.71 -5.53 -15.10
C ILE A 487 -44.41 -4.62 -14.10
N VAL A 488 -44.58 -5.12 -12.89
CA VAL A 488 -45.09 -4.38 -11.74
C VAL A 488 -44.00 -4.27 -10.69
N ILE A 489 -43.65 -3.05 -10.31
CA ILE A 489 -42.65 -2.74 -9.27
C ILE A 489 -43.34 -2.07 -8.10
N GLU A 490 -43.26 -2.65 -6.92
CA GLU A 490 -43.72 -2.05 -5.68
C GLU A 490 -42.51 -1.47 -4.92
N ALA A 491 -42.60 -0.20 -4.56
CA ALA A 491 -41.53 0.49 -3.84
C ALA A 491 -42.08 1.30 -2.66
N VAL A 492 -41.29 1.40 -1.60
CA VAL A 492 -41.59 2.15 -0.39
C VAL A 492 -40.50 3.15 -0.05
N SER A 493 -40.90 4.26 0.56
CA SER A 493 -39.98 5.27 1.09
C SER A 493 -40.64 6.07 2.21
N GLU A 494 -39.86 6.71 3.05
CA GLU A 494 -40.41 7.63 4.06
C GLU A 494 -40.96 8.94 3.44
N LYS A 495 -40.49 9.32 2.23
CA LYS A 495 -40.84 10.58 1.56
C LYS A 495 -41.41 10.38 0.16
N TYR A 496 -42.51 11.04 -0.13
CA TYR A 496 -43.12 11.07 -1.47
C TYR A 496 -42.16 11.55 -2.57
N GLU A 497 -41.28 12.52 -2.26
CA GLU A 497 -40.35 13.12 -3.20
C GLU A 497 -39.38 12.08 -3.78
N GLN A 498 -38.90 11.16 -2.96
CA GLN A 498 -37.95 10.12 -3.36
C GLN A 498 -38.62 9.08 -4.30
N LEU A 499 -39.85 8.71 -4.02
CA LEU A 499 -40.60 7.83 -4.91
C LEU A 499 -40.96 8.53 -6.24
N GLY A 500 -41.30 9.82 -6.17
CA GLY A 500 -41.54 10.65 -7.36
C GLY A 500 -40.31 10.77 -8.23
N TYR A 501 -39.13 11.00 -7.60
CA TYR A 501 -37.84 11.03 -8.30
C TYR A 501 -37.54 9.67 -8.94
N PHE A 502 -37.68 8.58 -8.23
CA PHE A 502 -37.46 7.22 -8.72
C PHE A 502 -38.33 6.93 -9.94
N MET A 503 -39.64 7.24 -9.85
CA MET A 503 -40.57 7.09 -10.98
C MET A 503 -40.20 7.95 -12.17
N ALA A 504 -39.78 9.22 -11.92
CA ALA A 504 -39.38 10.13 -13.00
C ALA A 504 -38.10 9.61 -13.71
N THR A 505 -37.16 9.04 -12.97
CA THR A 505 -35.93 8.46 -13.53
C THR A 505 -36.23 7.20 -14.35
N ILE A 506 -37.11 6.31 -13.88
CA ILE A 506 -37.57 5.13 -14.66
C ILE A 506 -38.16 5.57 -15.99
N LYS A 507 -38.92 6.69 -16.00
CA LYS A 507 -39.55 7.24 -17.20
C LYS A 507 -38.54 7.94 -18.10
N SER A 508 -37.64 8.78 -17.56
CA SER A 508 -36.65 9.51 -18.34
C SER A 508 -35.64 8.60 -19.03
N ASP A 509 -35.22 7.55 -18.37
CA ASP A 509 -34.25 6.61 -18.89
C ASP A 509 -34.86 5.50 -19.75
N ASN A 510 -36.17 5.60 -20.04
CA ASN A 510 -36.93 4.62 -20.83
C ASN A 510 -36.74 3.18 -20.34
N ILE A 511 -36.67 2.99 -19.04
CA ILE A 511 -36.51 1.65 -18.43
C ILE A 511 -37.75 0.81 -18.62
N LEU A 512 -38.92 1.44 -18.50
CA LEU A 512 -40.20 0.89 -18.87
C LEU A 512 -40.93 1.81 -19.86
N LYS A 513 -41.77 1.26 -20.72
CA LYS A 513 -42.72 1.98 -21.61
C LYS A 513 -44.12 1.92 -21.01
N ASN A 514 -45.02 2.80 -21.45
CA ASN A 514 -46.44 2.83 -21.04
C ASN A 514 -46.63 2.87 -19.53
N ILE A 515 -45.78 3.62 -18.83
CA ILE A 515 -45.74 3.63 -17.36
C ILE A 515 -47.05 4.19 -16.80
N GLN A 516 -47.68 3.38 -15.95
CA GLN A 516 -48.79 3.77 -15.09
C GLN A 516 -48.34 3.64 -13.63
N SER A 517 -48.82 4.50 -12.77
CA SER A 517 -48.55 4.42 -11.35
C SER A 517 -49.80 4.66 -10.55
N THR A 518 -49.95 3.92 -9.46
CA THR A 518 -50.98 4.21 -8.48
C THR A 518 -50.61 5.46 -7.70
N SER A 519 -51.60 6.18 -7.18
CA SER A 519 -51.38 7.24 -6.20
C SER A 519 -50.72 6.62 -4.96
N GLY A 520 -49.63 7.22 -4.49
CA GLY A 520 -48.92 6.72 -3.31
C GLY A 520 -49.85 6.65 -2.09
N THR A 521 -49.93 5.48 -1.47
CA THR A 521 -50.66 5.26 -0.23
C THR A 521 -49.71 5.34 0.95
N LYS A 522 -50.11 6.09 1.98
CA LYS A 522 -49.32 6.19 3.20
C LYS A 522 -49.88 5.20 4.22
N SER A 523 -49.04 4.26 4.65
CA SER A 523 -49.33 3.35 5.75
C SER A 523 -48.27 3.53 6.82
N ASP A 524 -48.67 3.91 8.03
CA ASP A 524 -47.80 4.26 9.15
C ASP A 524 -46.77 5.36 8.82
N SER A 525 -45.49 5.05 8.80
CA SER A 525 -44.40 5.99 8.49
C SER A 525 -43.93 5.90 7.04
N LEU A 526 -44.38 4.93 6.26
CA LEU A 526 -43.93 4.66 4.91
C LEU A 526 -44.97 4.99 3.85
N VAL A 527 -44.53 5.50 2.75
CA VAL A 527 -45.33 5.70 1.53
C VAL A 527 -45.02 4.57 0.57
N GLN A 528 -46.04 3.95 0.02
CA GLN A 528 -45.94 2.87 -0.97
C GLN A 528 -46.45 3.37 -2.33
N ILE A 529 -45.74 3.01 -3.38
CA ILE A 529 -46.18 3.23 -4.77
C ILE A 529 -46.02 1.95 -5.57
N THR A 530 -46.96 1.74 -6.48
CA THR A 530 -46.89 0.66 -7.48
C THR A 530 -46.66 1.29 -8.85
N ILE A 531 -45.61 0.90 -9.54
CA ILE A 531 -45.25 1.34 -10.88
C ILE A 531 -45.44 0.17 -11.82
N GLU A 532 -46.27 0.34 -12.83
CA GLU A 532 -46.55 -0.66 -13.84
C GLU A 532 -46.08 -0.16 -15.19
N GLY A 533 -45.55 -1.03 -16.02
CA GLY A 533 -45.10 -0.65 -17.34
C GLY A 533 -44.59 -1.82 -18.16
N ASP A 534 -44.41 -1.56 -19.43
CA ASP A 534 -43.98 -2.57 -20.38
C ASP A 534 -42.47 -2.50 -20.60
N LEU A 535 -41.82 -3.64 -20.76
CA LEU A 535 -40.43 -3.73 -21.13
C LEU A 535 -40.19 -3.07 -22.50
N PRO A 536 -39.17 -2.21 -22.65
CA PRO A 536 -38.95 -1.42 -23.84
C PRO A 536 -38.47 -2.22 -25.07
N TRP A 537 -38.24 -3.49 -24.92
CA TRP A 537 -37.68 -4.34 -26.00
C TRP A 537 -38.75 -4.81 -26.94
N GLU A 538 -38.66 -4.40 -28.19
CA GLU A 538 -39.41 -4.96 -29.31
C GLU A 538 -38.76 -6.30 -29.74
N LYS A 539 -39.60 -7.21 -30.28
CA LYS A 539 -39.22 -8.56 -30.73
C LYS A 539 -38.02 -8.57 -31.65
#